data_ae0585d240d72c27ffc337e1c25d96d1
#
_entry.id   ae0585d240d72c27ffc337e1c25d96d1
#
_cell.length_a   1.000
_cell.length_b   1.000
_cell.length_c   1.000
_cell.angle_alpha   90.00
_cell.angle_beta   90.00
_cell.angle_gamma   90.00
#
_symmetry.space_group_name_H-M   'P 1'
#
loop_
_entity.id
_entity.type
_entity.pdbx_description
1 polymer ?
#
loop_
_entity_poly.entity_id
_entity_poly.type
_entity_poly.pdbx_seq_one_letter_code
_entity_poly.pdbx_strand_id
1 'polypeptide(L)'
;MSEDKRFLFGGRESYSMGYPSDISTALIERMTSLFPQIKGAGIDYVWGGTLGITMSRLPAIQKVAQNIISGAGFSGHGVALSGFTGKVMAEAIAGQAGRFDTLSTLPTPSFPGGGAFRAPLLTLAMTWYSLRDRLGV
;
A
#
# COMPACT_ATOMS: atom_id res chain seq x y z
N MET A 1 -12.62 0.42 15.86
CA MET A 1 -12.87 -0.78 16.70
C MET A 1 -13.55 -1.82 15.84
N SER A 2 -13.27 -3.09 16.07
CA SER A 2 -13.99 -4.21 15.43
C SER A 2 -15.40 -4.37 16.03
N GLU A 3 -16.25 -5.18 15.38
CA GLU A 3 -17.61 -5.48 15.86
C GLU A 3 -17.62 -6.06 17.28
N ASP A 4 -16.65 -6.89 17.60
CA ASP A 4 -16.41 -7.47 18.93
C ASP A 4 -15.66 -6.55 19.91
N LYS A 5 -15.63 -5.24 19.62
CA LYS A 5 -15.06 -4.17 20.44
C LYS A 5 -13.53 -4.23 20.63
N ARG A 6 -12.81 -4.98 19.80
CA ARG A 6 -11.34 -4.94 19.83
C ARG A 6 -10.81 -3.64 19.25
N PHE A 7 -9.74 -3.14 19.84
CA PHE A 7 -9.01 -2.00 19.32
C PHE A 7 -8.09 -2.45 18.18
N LEU A 8 -8.24 -1.84 17.01
CA LEU A 8 -7.39 -2.08 15.86
C LEU A 8 -6.43 -0.90 15.71
N PHE A 9 -5.14 -1.20 15.70
CA PHE A 9 -4.10 -0.21 15.51
C PHE A 9 -3.24 -0.58 14.31
N GLY A 10 -3.14 0.33 13.35
CA GLY A 10 -2.31 0.18 12.16
C GLY A 10 -1.19 1.19 12.14
N GLY A 11 -0.07 0.82 11.58
CA GLY A 11 1.05 1.72 11.40
C GLY A 11 2.31 0.99 11.03
N ARG A 12 3.37 1.77 10.80
CA ARG A 12 4.70 1.36 10.41
C ARG A 12 4.77 0.64 9.06
N GLU A 13 5.57 1.19 8.19
CA GLU A 13 5.96 0.59 6.92
C GLU A 13 7.37 -0.01 7.03
N SER A 14 7.61 -1.08 6.28
CA SER A 14 8.94 -1.61 6.01
C SER A 14 9.20 -1.51 4.51
N TYR A 15 10.34 -0.95 4.15
CA TYR A 15 10.74 -0.80 2.75
C TYR A 15 11.65 -1.93 2.26
N SER A 16 11.91 -2.92 3.12
CA SER A 16 12.60 -4.14 2.73
C SER A 16 11.66 -5.04 1.92
N MET A 17 12.24 -5.85 1.03
CA MET A 17 11.48 -6.83 0.22
C MET A 17 11.01 -8.04 1.05
N GLY A 18 11.51 -8.19 2.26
CA GLY A 18 11.15 -9.26 3.18
C GLY A 18 10.24 -8.78 4.32
N TYR A 19 9.50 -9.69 4.89
CA TYR A 19 8.77 -9.44 6.13
C TYR A 19 9.76 -9.24 7.29
N PRO A 20 9.58 -8.20 8.12
CA PRO A 20 10.34 -8.09 9.36
C PRO A 20 10.11 -9.31 10.25
N SER A 21 11.16 -9.77 10.92
CA SER A 21 11.07 -10.88 11.89
C SER A 21 10.20 -10.53 13.11
N ASP A 22 10.16 -9.26 13.46
CA ASP A 22 9.28 -8.72 14.50
C ASP A 22 8.52 -7.52 13.97
N ILE A 23 7.21 -7.69 13.80
CA ILE A 23 6.29 -6.63 13.39
C ILE A 23 5.54 -6.04 14.58
N SER A 24 5.61 -6.68 15.75
CA SER A 24 4.81 -6.36 16.92
C SER A 24 5.43 -5.32 17.84
N THR A 25 6.68 -5.50 18.24
CA THR A 25 7.31 -4.70 19.30
C THR A 25 7.23 -3.21 19.04
N ALA A 26 7.74 -2.76 17.90
CA ALA A 26 7.74 -1.32 17.62
C ALA A 26 6.34 -0.75 17.33
N LEU A 27 5.38 -1.59 16.90
CA LEU A 27 3.99 -1.18 16.73
C LEU A 27 3.30 -1.00 18.08
N ILE A 28 3.55 -1.92 19.02
CA ILE A 28 3.06 -1.87 20.40
C ILE A 28 3.62 -0.64 21.14
N GLU A 29 4.92 -0.39 21.01
CA GLU A 29 5.56 0.80 21.58
C GLU A 29 4.88 2.09 21.09
N ARG A 30 4.67 2.22 19.78
CA ARG A 30 3.99 3.38 19.20
C ARG A 30 2.53 3.46 19.66
N MET A 31 1.82 2.35 19.66
CA MET A 31 0.44 2.27 20.12
C MET A 31 0.30 2.75 21.56
N THR A 32 1.14 2.24 22.46
CA THR A 32 1.09 2.59 23.89
C THR A 32 1.61 4.00 24.19
N SER A 33 2.46 4.57 23.34
CA SER A 33 2.86 5.97 23.45
C SER A 33 1.71 6.94 23.10
N LEU A 34 0.88 6.58 22.11
CA LEU A 34 -0.29 7.38 21.70
C LEU A 34 -1.51 7.13 22.59
N PHE A 35 -1.65 5.93 23.09
CA PHE A 35 -2.78 5.47 23.93
C PHE A 35 -2.27 4.82 25.22
N PRO A 36 -1.74 5.59 26.19
CA PRO A 36 -1.17 5.04 27.43
C PRO A 36 -2.16 4.20 28.24
N GLN A 37 -3.45 4.46 28.11
CA GLN A 37 -4.53 3.74 28.82
C GLN A 37 -4.67 2.27 28.45
N ILE A 38 -4.11 1.85 27.29
CA ILE A 38 -4.13 0.45 26.86
C ILE A 38 -2.80 -0.28 27.12
N LYS A 39 -1.89 0.35 27.88
CA LYS A 39 -0.63 -0.28 28.28
C LYS A 39 -0.92 -1.53 29.10
N GLY A 40 -0.37 -2.67 28.66
CA GLY A 40 -0.59 -3.98 29.29
C GLY A 40 -1.84 -4.72 28.81
N ALA A 41 -2.60 -4.17 27.85
CA ALA A 41 -3.66 -4.92 27.18
C ALA A 41 -3.08 -6.10 26.40
N GLY A 42 -3.79 -7.23 26.40
CA GLY A 42 -3.43 -8.39 25.59
C GLY A 42 -3.52 -8.11 24.09
N ILE A 43 -2.62 -8.69 23.32
CA ILE A 43 -2.62 -8.61 21.86
C ILE A 43 -3.11 -9.96 21.31
N ASP A 44 -4.27 -9.97 20.71
CA ASP A 44 -4.85 -11.19 20.13
C ASP A 44 -4.24 -11.54 18.78
N TYR A 45 -4.02 -10.54 17.94
CA TYR A 45 -3.56 -10.73 16.57
C TYR A 45 -2.56 -9.65 16.15
N VAL A 46 -1.53 -10.06 15.42
CA VAL A 46 -0.58 -9.18 14.75
C VAL A 46 -0.39 -9.69 13.33
N TRP A 47 -0.51 -8.81 12.37
CA TRP A 47 -0.31 -9.15 10.96
C TRP A 47 0.24 -7.97 10.16
N GLY A 48 0.76 -8.26 9.02
CA GLY A 48 1.18 -7.27 8.03
C GLY A 48 0.74 -7.66 6.63
N GLY A 49 0.88 -6.76 5.69
CA GLY A 49 0.54 -6.96 4.29
C GLY A 49 1.51 -6.23 3.36
N THR A 50 1.68 -6.76 2.15
CA THR A 50 2.48 -6.11 1.12
C THR A 50 1.62 -5.11 0.36
N LEU A 51 2.10 -3.89 0.20
CA LEU A 51 1.45 -2.84 -0.58
C LEU A 51 2.06 -2.74 -1.97
N GLY A 52 1.20 -2.70 -2.99
CA GLY A 52 1.59 -2.30 -4.33
C GLY A 52 1.60 -0.77 -4.43
N ILE A 53 2.79 -0.20 -4.60
CA ILE A 53 2.97 1.25 -4.71
C ILE A 53 3.45 1.58 -6.11
N THR A 54 2.74 2.47 -6.81
CA THR A 54 3.14 3.04 -8.09
C THR A 54 3.95 4.31 -7.91
N MET A 55 4.78 4.65 -8.89
CA MET A 55 5.55 5.90 -8.86
C MET A 55 4.66 7.15 -8.83
N SER A 56 3.54 7.11 -9.54
CA SER A 56 2.55 8.20 -9.59
C SER A 56 1.60 8.24 -8.40
N ARG A 57 1.62 7.22 -7.54
CA ARG A 57 0.63 6.98 -6.47
C ARG A 57 -0.80 6.75 -6.98
N LEU A 58 -1.03 6.77 -8.28
CA LEU A 58 -2.31 6.45 -8.91
C LEU A 58 -2.42 4.94 -9.14
N PRO A 59 -3.62 4.34 -9.08
CA PRO A 59 -3.80 2.94 -9.41
C PRO A 59 -3.45 2.67 -10.87
N ALA A 60 -2.80 1.54 -11.11
CA ALA A 60 -2.55 1.03 -12.45
C ALA A 60 -3.77 0.23 -12.93
N ILE A 61 -4.63 0.84 -13.75
CA ILE A 61 -5.79 0.20 -14.37
C ILE A 61 -5.44 0.02 -15.84
N GLN A 62 -5.30 -1.21 -16.30
CA GLN A 62 -4.75 -1.46 -17.63
C GLN A 62 -5.21 -2.77 -18.24
N LYS A 63 -5.20 -2.84 -19.58
CA LYS A 63 -5.34 -4.06 -20.33
C LYS A 63 -3.96 -4.70 -20.49
N VAL A 64 -3.76 -5.82 -19.85
CA VAL A 64 -2.46 -6.54 -19.84
C VAL A 64 -2.32 -7.43 -21.06
N ALA A 65 -3.42 -8.05 -21.49
CA ALA A 65 -3.50 -8.88 -22.68
C ALA A 65 -4.93 -8.82 -23.26
N GLN A 66 -5.15 -9.48 -24.39
CA GLN A 66 -6.43 -9.44 -25.08
C GLN A 66 -7.64 -9.72 -24.16
N ASN A 67 -7.50 -10.70 -23.27
CA ASN A 67 -8.55 -11.14 -22.34
C ASN A 67 -8.18 -10.92 -20.88
N ILE A 68 -7.18 -10.07 -20.59
CA ILE A 68 -6.73 -9.81 -19.23
C ILE A 68 -6.73 -8.30 -18.98
N ILE A 69 -7.57 -7.89 -18.04
CA ILE A 69 -7.54 -6.55 -17.46
C ILE A 69 -7.08 -6.61 -16.02
N SER A 70 -6.37 -5.58 -15.57
CA SER A 70 -5.79 -5.52 -14.23
C SER A 70 -6.05 -4.18 -13.59
N GLY A 71 -6.31 -4.21 -12.28
CA GLY A 71 -6.35 -3.03 -11.43
C GLY A 71 -5.50 -3.29 -10.19
N ALA A 72 -4.38 -2.59 -10.05
CA ALA A 72 -3.39 -2.81 -8.99
C ALA A 72 -2.68 -1.52 -8.59
N GLY A 73 -1.78 -1.60 -7.63
CA GLY A 73 -0.93 -0.47 -7.25
C GLY A 73 -1.69 0.64 -6.53
N PHE A 74 -2.58 0.30 -5.62
CA PHE A 74 -3.43 1.27 -4.91
C PHE A 74 -2.69 2.13 -3.89
N SER A 75 -1.40 1.92 -3.69
CA SER A 75 -0.52 2.78 -2.88
C SER A 75 -1.04 3.06 -1.47
N GLY A 76 -1.66 2.06 -0.82
CA GLY A 76 -2.27 2.17 0.51
C GLY A 76 -3.75 2.56 0.53
N HIS A 77 -4.34 2.97 -0.59
CA HIS A 77 -5.75 3.40 -0.69
C HIS A 77 -6.69 2.30 -1.21
N GLY A 78 -6.26 1.03 -1.16
CA GLY A 78 -6.98 -0.11 -1.74
C GLY A 78 -8.40 -0.30 -1.19
N VAL A 79 -8.63 -0.04 0.10
CA VAL A 79 -9.97 -0.18 0.70
C VAL A 79 -11.00 0.70 -0.02
N ALA A 80 -10.65 1.93 -0.34
CA ALA A 80 -11.55 2.85 -1.06
C ALA A 80 -11.57 2.59 -2.57
N LEU A 81 -10.40 2.34 -3.18
CA LEU A 81 -10.25 2.32 -4.63
C LEU A 81 -10.53 0.96 -5.28
N SER A 82 -10.39 -0.15 -4.55
CA SER A 82 -10.60 -1.48 -5.13
C SER A 82 -12.04 -1.72 -5.57
N GLY A 83 -13.02 -1.28 -4.77
CA GLY A 83 -14.44 -1.37 -5.13
C GLY A 83 -14.78 -0.54 -6.37
N PHE A 84 -14.27 0.69 -6.45
CA PHE A 84 -14.43 1.53 -7.63
C PHE A 84 -13.77 0.90 -8.87
N THR A 85 -12.54 0.44 -8.74
CA THR A 85 -11.80 -0.23 -9.81
C THR A 85 -12.52 -1.49 -10.30
N GLY A 86 -13.01 -2.31 -9.37
CA GLY A 86 -13.79 -3.51 -9.70
C GLY A 86 -15.05 -3.18 -10.48
N LYS A 87 -15.77 -2.10 -10.10
CA LYS A 87 -16.94 -1.62 -10.84
C LYS A 87 -16.58 -1.20 -12.28
N VAL A 88 -15.53 -0.40 -12.43
CA VAL A 88 -15.05 0.05 -13.76
C VAL A 88 -14.66 -1.13 -14.65
N MET A 89 -13.98 -2.12 -14.09
CA MET A 89 -13.62 -3.34 -14.81
C MET A 89 -14.84 -4.18 -15.21
N ALA A 90 -15.83 -4.30 -14.34
CA ALA A 90 -17.07 -5.00 -14.63
C ALA A 90 -17.88 -4.29 -15.74
N GLU A 91 -17.97 -2.96 -15.71
CA GLU A 91 -18.60 -2.16 -16.77
C GLU A 91 -17.89 -2.39 -18.12
N ALA A 92 -16.55 -2.42 -18.12
CA ALA A 92 -15.78 -2.68 -19.35
C ALA A 92 -16.04 -4.07 -19.91
N ILE A 93 -16.12 -5.09 -19.07
CA ILE A 93 -16.45 -6.47 -19.49
C ILE A 93 -17.88 -6.54 -20.04
N ALA A 94 -18.80 -5.76 -19.49
CA ALA A 94 -20.19 -5.66 -19.95
C ALA A 94 -20.36 -4.78 -21.21
N GLY A 95 -19.26 -4.35 -21.84
CA GLY A 95 -19.30 -3.54 -23.08
C GLY A 95 -19.37 -2.03 -22.85
N GLN A 96 -19.28 -1.54 -21.61
CA GLN A 96 -19.28 -0.12 -21.25
C GLN A 96 -17.85 0.33 -20.89
N ALA A 97 -16.93 0.32 -21.85
CA ALA A 97 -15.50 0.51 -21.60
C ALA A 97 -15.06 1.97 -21.40
N GLY A 98 -15.90 2.98 -21.60
CA GLY A 98 -15.47 4.38 -21.62
C GLY A 98 -14.70 4.85 -20.37
N ARG A 99 -15.12 4.45 -19.15
CA ARG A 99 -14.37 4.77 -17.93
C ARG A 99 -13.05 4.02 -17.84
N PHE A 100 -13.06 2.74 -18.20
CA PHE A 100 -11.85 1.92 -18.21
C PHE A 100 -10.83 2.49 -19.21
N ASP A 101 -11.26 2.84 -20.40
CA ASP A 101 -10.40 3.42 -21.44
C ASP A 101 -9.77 4.73 -20.94
N THR A 102 -10.57 5.61 -20.34
CA THR A 102 -10.06 6.87 -19.76
C THR A 102 -9.03 6.60 -18.66
N LEU A 103 -9.31 5.69 -17.72
CA LEU A 103 -8.41 5.41 -16.61
C LEU A 103 -7.14 4.65 -17.05
N SER A 104 -7.24 3.85 -18.10
CA SER A 104 -6.09 3.13 -18.67
C SER A 104 -5.07 4.04 -19.36
N THR A 105 -5.43 5.29 -19.67
CA THR A 105 -4.49 6.30 -20.19
C THR A 105 -3.62 6.95 -19.12
N LEU A 106 -3.94 6.75 -17.83
CA LEU A 106 -3.15 7.30 -16.76
C LEU A 106 -1.72 6.73 -16.79
N PRO A 107 -0.69 7.59 -16.70
CA PRO A 107 0.67 7.16 -16.80
C PRO A 107 1.07 6.27 -15.61
N THR A 108 1.59 5.09 -15.90
CA THR A 108 2.17 4.18 -14.93
C THR A 108 3.66 4.01 -15.23
N PRO A 109 4.50 5.03 -14.93
CA PRO A 109 5.90 4.98 -15.25
C PRO A 109 6.58 3.79 -14.57
N SER A 110 7.44 3.10 -15.33
CA SER A 110 8.26 2.04 -14.79
C SER A 110 9.27 2.59 -13.79
N PHE A 111 9.60 1.77 -12.79
CA PHE A 111 10.63 2.16 -11.83
C PHE A 111 11.99 2.29 -12.52
N PRO A 112 12.77 3.35 -12.25
CA PRO A 112 14.09 3.55 -12.84
C PRO A 112 15.01 2.35 -12.62
N GLY A 113 15.66 1.84 -13.69
CA GLY A 113 16.54 0.68 -13.61
C GLY A 113 15.83 -0.68 -13.58
N GLY A 114 14.49 -0.71 -13.75
CA GLY A 114 13.72 -1.95 -13.79
C GLY A 114 13.66 -2.71 -12.46
N GLY A 115 13.33 -4.01 -12.53
CA GLY A 115 13.13 -4.84 -11.34
C GLY A 115 14.39 -5.05 -10.48
N ALA A 116 15.56 -5.15 -11.09
CA ALA A 116 16.81 -5.43 -10.37
C ALA A 116 17.27 -4.27 -9.47
N PHE A 117 17.06 -3.02 -9.91
CA PHE A 117 17.46 -1.82 -9.15
C PHE A 117 16.37 -1.30 -8.24
N ARG A 118 15.16 -1.85 -8.31
CA ARG A 118 14.01 -1.39 -7.54
C ARG A 118 14.25 -1.41 -6.04
N ALA A 119 14.71 -2.53 -5.48
CA ALA A 119 14.92 -2.67 -4.05
C ALA A 119 16.06 -1.77 -3.53
N PRO A 120 17.27 -1.76 -4.10
CA PRO A 120 18.35 -0.90 -3.60
C PRO A 120 18.05 0.59 -3.75
N LEU A 121 17.46 1.02 -4.87
CA LEU A 121 17.12 2.44 -5.05
C LEU A 121 15.99 2.89 -4.12
N LEU A 122 14.97 2.05 -3.89
CA LEU A 122 13.91 2.35 -2.94
C LEU A 122 14.47 2.48 -1.52
N THR A 123 15.31 1.55 -1.10
CA THR A 123 15.94 1.59 0.23
C THR A 123 16.79 2.86 0.39
N LEU A 124 17.58 3.22 -0.62
CA LEU A 124 18.41 4.42 -0.61
C LEU A 124 17.53 5.69 -0.49
N ALA A 125 16.51 5.81 -1.32
CA ALA A 125 15.59 6.95 -1.31
C ALA A 125 14.88 7.08 0.05
N MET A 126 14.39 5.98 0.61
CA MET A 126 13.68 6.00 1.89
C MET A 126 14.62 6.31 3.06
N THR A 127 15.88 5.82 3.02
CA THR A 127 16.89 6.18 4.02
C THR A 127 17.20 7.69 3.94
N TRP A 128 17.32 8.22 2.74
CA TRP A 128 17.54 9.65 2.53
C TRP A 128 16.37 10.50 3.07
N TYR A 129 15.13 10.17 2.75
CA TYR A 129 13.96 10.88 3.26
C TYR A 129 13.85 10.77 4.80
N SER A 130 14.08 9.60 5.36
CA SER A 130 14.09 9.41 6.81
C SER A 130 15.17 10.24 7.51
N LEU A 131 16.35 10.36 6.90
CA LEU A 131 17.43 11.20 7.42
C LEU A 131 17.04 12.68 7.34
N ARG A 132 16.51 13.10 6.23
CA ARG A 132 16.05 14.48 6.02
C ARG A 132 14.97 14.89 7.02
N ASP A 133 13.99 14.01 7.25
CA ASP A 133 12.91 14.24 8.22
C ASP A 133 13.46 14.39 9.66
N ARG A 134 14.50 13.61 10.01
CA ARG A 134 15.17 13.73 11.32
C ARG A 134 15.97 15.02 11.47
N LEU A 135 16.51 15.56 10.38
CA LEU A 135 17.29 16.80 10.35
C LEU A 135 16.40 18.05 10.20
N GLY A 136 15.11 17.87 9.94
CA GLY A 136 14.16 18.98 9.80
C GLY A 136 14.34 19.82 8.53
N VAL A 137 14.89 19.24 7.45
CA VAL A 137 15.20 19.91 6.16
C VAL A 137 14.46 19.25 5.01
#